data_95089981c404316b068fc299addea0e9
#
_entry.id   95089981c404316b068fc299addea0e9
#
_cell.length_a   1.000
_cell.length_b   1.000
_cell.length_c   1.000
_cell.angle_alpha   90.00
_cell.angle_beta   90.00
_cell.angle_gamma   90.00
#
_symmetry.space_group_name_H-M   'P 1'
#
loop_
_entity.id
_entity.type
_entity.pdbx_description
1 polymer ?
#
loop_
_entity_poly.entity_id
_entity_poly.type
_entity_poly.pdbx_seq_one_letter_code
_entity_poly.pdbx_strand_id
1 'polypeptide(L)'
;MIPIKIFVAYEGMSPEKFESYIVQKDWRDVIVEQNGRYYLVEIITIERLKCEYRLAVQRGETATLDLPTVIVDSVSKERVIELLLNVDPSWFDALTPIDFNSKYFNNAYPHFAKIDDLTCIYDSDTDK
;
A
#
# COMPACT_ATOMS: atom_id res chain seq x y z
N MET A 1 -20.59 5.73 -1.29
CA MET A 1 -19.16 5.39 -1.17
C MET A 1 -18.50 6.35 -0.20
N ILE A 2 -17.73 5.83 0.75
CA ILE A 2 -16.96 6.67 1.67
C ILE A 2 -15.76 7.25 0.91
N PRO A 3 -15.54 8.58 0.98
CA PRO A 3 -14.40 9.19 0.29
C PRO A 3 -13.06 8.66 0.81
N ILE A 4 -12.14 8.39 -0.10
CA ILE A 4 -10.78 7.99 0.23
C ILE A 4 -9.78 8.81 -0.58
N LYS A 5 -8.55 8.88 -0.05
CA LYS A 5 -7.37 9.35 -0.77
C LYS A 5 -6.33 8.25 -0.76
N ILE A 6 -5.55 8.15 -1.83
CA ILE A 6 -4.50 7.14 -1.96
C ILE A 6 -3.19 7.85 -2.21
N PHE A 7 -2.18 7.52 -1.40
CA PHE A 7 -0.84 8.12 -1.46
C PHE A 7 0.20 7.04 -1.72
N VAL A 8 1.20 7.39 -2.51
CA VAL A 8 2.35 6.52 -2.79
C VAL A 8 3.65 7.26 -2.53
N ALA A 9 4.71 6.51 -2.25
CA ALA A 9 6.07 7.02 -2.14
C ALA A 9 6.83 6.66 -3.41
N TYR A 10 7.35 7.66 -4.11
CA TYR A 10 8.14 7.42 -5.33
C TYR A 10 9.64 7.24 -5.06
N GLU A 11 10.06 7.38 -3.80
CA GLU A 11 11.41 7.01 -3.32
C GLU A 11 12.54 7.68 -4.10
N GLY A 12 12.33 8.95 -4.50
CA GLY A 12 13.32 9.70 -5.27
C GLY A 12 13.34 9.40 -6.77
N MET A 13 12.47 8.51 -7.24
CA MET A 13 12.35 8.19 -8.66
C MET A 13 11.29 9.06 -9.32
N SER A 14 11.40 9.25 -10.66
CA SER A 14 10.29 9.86 -11.38
C SER A 14 9.06 8.95 -11.33
N PRO A 15 7.83 9.53 -11.40
CA PRO A 15 6.63 8.71 -11.41
C PRO A 15 6.62 7.63 -12.50
N GLU A 16 7.05 7.97 -13.71
CA GLU A 16 7.07 7.03 -14.84
C GLU A 16 8.02 5.85 -14.58
N LYS A 17 9.23 6.14 -14.08
CA LYS A 17 10.21 5.10 -13.76
C LYS A 17 9.73 4.20 -12.63
N PHE A 18 9.16 4.80 -11.58
CA PHE A 18 8.68 4.04 -10.44
C PHE A 18 7.53 3.13 -10.84
N GLU A 19 6.54 3.63 -11.58
CA GLU A 19 5.40 2.81 -11.98
C GLU A 19 5.83 1.64 -12.87
N SER A 20 6.77 1.87 -13.77
CA SER A 20 7.32 0.80 -14.60
C SER A 20 8.06 -0.27 -13.77
N TYR A 21 8.87 0.18 -12.82
CA TYR A 21 9.62 -0.70 -11.92
C TYR A 21 8.70 -1.53 -11.02
N ILE A 22 7.68 -0.89 -10.45
CA ILE A 22 6.80 -1.54 -9.47
C ILE A 22 5.94 -2.64 -10.10
N VAL A 23 5.55 -2.48 -11.35
CA VAL A 23 4.81 -3.52 -12.09
C VAL A 23 5.63 -4.81 -12.17
N GLN A 24 6.94 -4.68 -12.36
CA GLN A 24 7.85 -5.84 -12.41
C GLN A 24 8.07 -6.47 -11.03
N LYS A 25 7.99 -5.68 -9.97
CA LYS A 25 8.14 -6.15 -8.59
C LYS A 25 6.96 -6.96 -8.10
N ASP A 26 5.78 -6.70 -8.64
CA ASP A 26 4.53 -7.37 -8.26
C ASP A 26 4.07 -7.10 -6.83
N TRP A 27 4.59 -6.05 -6.18
CA TRP A 27 4.07 -5.58 -4.89
C TRP A 27 4.42 -4.10 -4.68
N ARG A 28 3.59 -3.44 -3.87
CA ARG A 28 3.86 -2.08 -3.40
C ARG A 28 3.07 -1.80 -2.13
N ASP A 29 3.57 -0.87 -1.33
CA ASP A 29 2.84 -0.32 -0.21
C ASP A 29 2.21 1.01 -0.61
N VAL A 30 0.99 1.24 -0.12
CA VAL A 30 0.29 2.50 -0.32
C VAL A 30 -0.30 2.95 1.01
N ILE A 31 -0.56 4.25 1.15
CA ILE A 31 -1.32 4.77 2.26
C ILE A 31 -2.72 5.15 1.76
N VAL A 32 -3.74 4.71 2.48
CA VAL A 32 -5.14 5.08 2.24
C VAL A 32 -5.59 5.98 3.38
N GLU A 33 -6.11 7.16 3.06
CA GLU A 33 -6.75 8.04 4.03
C GLU A 33 -8.26 7.89 3.93
N GLN A 34 -8.89 7.64 5.07
CA GLN A 34 -10.35 7.57 5.18
C GLN A 34 -10.76 8.23 6.50
N ASN A 35 -11.65 9.21 6.42
CA ASN A 35 -12.16 9.93 7.61
C ASN A 35 -11.04 10.52 8.47
N GLY A 36 -9.99 11.05 7.87
CA GLY A 36 -8.86 11.66 8.58
C GLY A 36 -7.90 10.66 9.20
N ARG A 37 -8.10 9.37 8.98
CA ARG A 37 -7.20 8.31 9.45
C ARG A 37 -6.42 7.75 8.27
N TYR A 38 -5.16 7.39 8.52
CA TYR A 38 -4.24 6.88 7.51
C TYR A 38 -3.91 5.43 7.80
N TYR A 39 -3.95 4.59 6.76
CA TYR A 39 -3.66 3.16 6.88
C TYR A 39 -2.61 2.77 5.86
N LEU A 40 -1.57 2.06 6.31
CA LEU A 40 -0.57 1.46 5.41
C LEU A 40 -1.08 0.10 4.95
N VAL A 41 -1.19 -0.08 3.64
CA VAL A 41 -1.75 -1.29 3.04
C VAL A 41 -0.73 -1.85 2.05
N GLU A 42 -0.49 -3.16 2.14
CA GLU A 42 0.33 -3.88 1.16
C GLU A 42 -0.54 -4.35 0.00
N ILE A 43 -0.11 -4.04 -1.20
CA ILE A 43 -0.74 -4.50 -2.44
C ILE A 43 0.22 -5.49 -3.09
N ILE A 44 -0.22 -6.71 -3.35
CA ILE A 44 0.65 -7.79 -3.81
C ILE A 44 -0.07 -8.70 -4.79
N THR A 45 0.65 -9.19 -5.81
CA THR A 45 0.08 -10.21 -6.69
C THR A 45 0.16 -11.58 -6.04
N ILE A 46 -0.70 -12.51 -6.46
CA ILE A 46 -0.68 -13.88 -5.94
C ILE A 46 0.65 -14.57 -6.28
N GLU A 47 1.23 -14.29 -7.44
CA GLU A 47 2.51 -14.84 -7.85
C GLU A 47 3.64 -14.42 -6.90
N ARG A 48 3.69 -13.14 -6.54
CA ARG A 48 4.67 -12.62 -5.59
C ARG A 48 4.45 -13.19 -4.20
N LEU A 49 3.20 -13.29 -3.77
CA LEU A 49 2.87 -13.88 -2.47
C LEU A 49 3.34 -15.32 -2.38
N LYS A 50 3.11 -16.12 -3.44
CA LYS A 50 3.61 -17.50 -3.50
C LYS A 50 5.14 -17.56 -3.45
N CYS A 51 5.81 -16.64 -4.14
CA CYS A 51 7.26 -16.56 -4.12
C CYS A 51 7.79 -16.30 -2.71
N GLU A 52 7.21 -15.35 -2.01
CA GLU A 52 7.61 -15.03 -0.63
C GLU A 52 7.36 -16.19 0.33
N TYR A 53 6.23 -16.90 0.16
CA TYR A 53 5.94 -18.10 0.94
C TYR A 53 7.01 -19.17 0.73
N ARG A 54 7.39 -19.45 -0.52
CA ARG A 54 8.41 -20.44 -0.83
C ARG A 54 9.77 -20.07 -0.22
N LEU A 55 10.14 -18.78 -0.27
CA LEU A 55 11.39 -18.31 0.33
C LEU A 55 11.37 -18.48 1.84
N ALA A 56 10.26 -18.19 2.50
CA ALA A 56 10.14 -18.39 3.94
C ALA A 56 10.31 -19.86 4.32
N VAL A 57 9.65 -20.77 3.58
CA VAL A 57 9.78 -22.21 3.79
C VAL A 57 11.22 -22.67 3.63
N GLN A 58 11.91 -22.21 2.58
CA GLN A 58 13.33 -22.57 2.34
C GLN A 58 14.24 -22.11 3.47
N ARG A 59 13.93 -21.00 4.13
CA ARG A 59 14.70 -20.46 5.25
C ARG A 59 14.29 -21.05 6.60
N GLY A 60 13.30 -21.94 6.63
CA GLY A 60 12.76 -22.48 7.88
C GLY A 60 11.99 -21.45 8.70
N GLU A 61 11.49 -20.40 8.06
CA GLU A 61 10.73 -19.33 8.70
C GLU A 61 9.22 -19.55 8.52
N THR A 62 8.42 -19.01 9.46
CA THR A 62 6.98 -18.98 9.30
C THR A 62 6.61 -17.80 8.41
N ALA A 63 5.83 -18.06 7.36
CA ALA A 63 5.33 -17.00 6.50
C ALA A 63 4.19 -16.25 7.20
N THR A 64 4.32 -14.93 7.35
CA THR A 64 3.32 -14.07 7.98
C THR A 64 3.08 -12.84 7.11
N LEU A 65 1.90 -12.22 7.31
CA LEU A 65 1.57 -10.94 6.71
C LEU A 65 1.60 -9.89 7.83
N ASP A 66 2.53 -8.94 7.73
CA ASP A 66 2.73 -7.91 8.76
C ASP A 66 1.80 -6.71 8.58
N LEU A 67 1.27 -6.52 7.37
CA LEU A 67 0.40 -5.40 7.02
C LEU A 67 -0.95 -5.91 6.52
N PRO A 68 -2.00 -5.07 6.64
CA PRO A 68 -3.22 -5.33 5.89
C PRO A 68 -2.89 -5.48 4.41
N THR A 69 -3.38 -6.55 3.78
CA THR A 69 -2.93 -6.96 2.45
C THR A 69 -4.11 -7.08 1.50
N VAL A 70 -3.99 -6.48 0.31
CA VAL A 70 -4.94 -6.64 -0.79
C VAL A 70 -4.24 -7.40 -1.90
N ILE A 71 -4.83 -8.54 -2.31
CA ILE A 71 -4.28 -9.38 -3.37
C ILE A 71 -4.88 -8.92 -4.70
N VAL A 72 -4.00 -8.65 -5.67
CA VAL A 72 -4.37 -8.05 -6.94
C VAL A 72 -3.80 -8.86 -8.09
N ASP A 73 -4.29 -8.60 -9.31
CA ASP A 73 -3.73 -9.17 -10.53
C ASP A 73 -2.55 -8.33 -11.07
N SER A 74 -2.52 -7.03 -10.75
CA SER A 74 -1.45 -6.13 -11.17
C SER A 74 -1.35 -4.98 -10.17
N VAL A 75 -0.12 -4.51 -9.91
CA VAL A 75 0.15 -3.40 -8.98
C VAL A 75 0.30 -2.04 -9.70
N SER A 76 -0.17 -1.93 -10.95
CA SER A 76 -0.20 -0.65 -11.65
C SER A 76 -1.03 0.38 -10.88
N LYS A 77 -0.72 1.66 -11.07
CA LYS A 77 -1.42 2.74 -10.39
C LYS A 77 -2.94 2.65 -10.60
N GLU A 78 -3.36 2.49 -11.85
CA GLU A 78 -4.77 2.44 -12.23
C GLU A 78 -5.50 1.26 -11.59
N ARG A 79 -4.85 0.08 -11.60
CA ARG A 79 -5.46 -1.12 -11.06
C ARG A 79 -5.58 -1.08 -9.55
N VAL A 80 -4.56 -0.55 -8.88
CA VAL A 80 -4.58 -0.37 -7.41
C VAL A 80 -5.72 0.55 -7.00
N ILE A 81 -5.88 1.68 -7.69
CA ILE A 81 -6.98 2.62 -7.42
C ILE A 81 -8.33 1.92 -7.59
N GLU A 82 -8.53 1.23 -8.72
CA GLU A 82 -9.79 0.54 -9.00
C GLU A 82 -10.13 -0.47 -7.91
N LEU A 83 -9.16 -1.28 -7.50
CA LEU A 83 -9.41 -2.33 -6.51
C LEU A 83 -9.64 -1.76 -5.11
N LEU A 84 -8.91 -0.72 -4.71
CA LEU A 84 -9.11 -0.09 -3.41
C LEU A 84 -10.47 0.60 -3.30
N LEU A 85 -10.99 1.14 -4.41
CA LEU A 85 -12.33 1.72 -4.45
C LEU A 85 -13.42 0.66 -4.26
N ASN A 86 -13.13 -0.61 -4.52
CA ASN A 86 -14.07 -1.72 -4.41
C ASN A 86 -13.93 -2.50 -3.11
N VAL A 87 -12.96 -2.16 -2.26
CA VAL A 87 -12.86 -2.76 -0.92
C VAL A 87 -14.04 -2.27 -0.09
N ASP A 88 -14.66 -3.18 0.68
CA ASP A 88 -15.72 -2.81 1.60
C ASP A 88 -15.18 -1.77 2.60
N PRO A 89 -15.80 -0.58 2.71
CA PRO A 89 -15.32 0.45 3.64
C PRO A 89 -15.19 -0.02 5.08
N SER A 90 -15.99 -0.99 5.51
CA SER A 90 -15.92 -1.54 6.86
C SER A 90 -14.61 -2.27 7.14
N TRP A 91 -13.88 -2.69 6.09
CA TRP A 91 -12.57 -3.32 6.26
C TRP A 91 -11.58 -2.39 6.96
N PHE A 92 -11.61 -1.09 6.61
CA PHE A 92 -10.73 -0.11 7.23
C PHE A 92 -11.02 0.11 8.71
N ASP A 93 -12.28 -0.08 9.13
CA ASP A 93 -12.67 0.08 10.53
C ASP A 93 -11.99 -0.94 11.45
N ALA A 94 -11.60 -2.09 10.91
CA ALA A 94 -10.92 -3.14 11.64
C ALA A 94 -9.40 -2.96 11.70
N LEU A 95 -8.86 -1.98 10.97
CA LEU A 95 -7.42 -1.75 10.89
C LEU A 95 -6.96 -0.74 11.92
N THR A 96 -5.69 -0.83 12.28
CA THR A 96 -5.04 0.16 13.16
C THR A 96 -4.50 1.31 12.31
N PRO A 97 -4.94 2.56 12.57
CA PRO A 97 -4.38 3.71 11.86
C PRO A 97 -2.89 3.89 12.15
N ILE A 98 -2.18 4.53 11.19
CA ILE A 98 -0.77 4.88 11.35
C ILE A 98 -0.65 5.96 12.43
N ASP A 99 0.32 5.78 13.32
CA ASP A 99 0.80 6.83 14.22
C ASP A 99 2.12 7.36 13.65
N PHE A 100 2.06 8.54 13.01
CA PHE A 100 3.24 9.16 12.40
C PHE A 100 4.27 9.64 13.45
N ASN A 101 3.91 9.66 14.73
CA ASN A 101 4.84 9.98 15.81
C ASN A 101 5.57 8.74 16.34
N SER A 102 5.20 7.56 15.90
CA SER A 102 5.84 6.31 16.30
C SER A 102 7.23 6.18 15.68
N LYS A 103 8.25 6.08 16.51
CA LYS A 103 9.62 5.82 16.03
C LYS A 103 9.73 4.46 15.36
N TYR A 104 8.98 3.47 15.87
CA TYR A 104 8.96 2.14 15.26
C TYR A 104 8.46 2.21 13.82
N PHE A 105 7.31 2.87 13.59
CA PHE A 105 6.77 3.02 12.25
C PHE A 105 7.74 3.78 11.34
N ASN A 106 8.30 4.90 11.82
CA ASN A 106 9.18 5.73 11.01
C ASN A 106 10.47 5.00 10.62
N ASN A 107 10.98 4.13 11.49
CA ASN A 107 12.16 3.32 11.19
C ASN A 107 11.84 2.16 10.26
N ALA A 108 10.68 1.53 10.41
CA ALA A 108 10.26 0.40 9.58
C ALA A 108 9.85 0.84 8.17
N TYR A 109 9.24 2.03 8.05
CA TYR A 109 8.71 2.54 6.78
C TYR A 109 9.17 3.98 6.53
N PRO A 110 10.49 4.22 6.34
CA PRO A 110 11.03 5.57 6.27
C PRO A 110 10.47 6.41 5.11
N HIS A 111 10.09 5.78 4.00
CA HIS A 111 9.51 6.48 2.86
C HIS A 111 8.08 6.97 3.12
N PHE A 112 7.43 6.46 4.17
CA PHE A 112 6.06 6.82 4.55
C PHE A 112 6.00 7.62 5.87
N ALA A 113 7.15 8.05 6.39
CA ALA A 113 7.21 8.70 7.70
C ALA A 113 6.53 10.09 7.71
N LYS A 114 6.53 10.78 6.57
CA LYS A 114 5.95 12.12 6.42
C LYS A 114 4.96 12.14 5.27
N ILE A 115 3.72 12.44 5.59
CA ILE A 115 2.65 12.46 4.59
C ILE A 115 2.93 13.50 3.48
N ASP A 116 3.61 14.60 3.81
CA ASP A 116 3.92 15.67 2.85
C ASP A 116 4.94 15.21 1.79
N ASP A 117 5.70 14.16 2.07
CA ASP A 117 6.67 13.59 1.11
C ASP A 117 6.01 12.62 0.12
N LEU A 118 4.73 12.33 0.29
CA LEU A 118 4.00 11.37 -0.53
C LEU A 118 3.25 12.07 -1.67
N THR A 119 2.98 11.31 -2.71
CA THR A 119 2.19 11.79 -3.84
C THR A 119 0.78 11.21 -3.75
N CYS A 120 -0.22 12.08 -3.78
CA CYS A 120 -1.62 11.66 -3.85
C CYS A 120 -1.94 11.25 -5.29
N ILE A 121 -2.24 9.97 -5.50
CA ILE A 121 -2.56 9.43 -6.82
C ILE A 121 -4.06 9.35 -7.06
N TYR A 122 -4.86 9.46 -6.00
CA TYR A 122 -6.32 9.49 -6.10
C TYR A 122 -6.91 10.26 -4.93
N ASP A 123 -7.88 11.11 -5.23
CA ASP A 123 -8.62 11.90 -4.23
C ASP A 123 -10.09 11.93 -4.65
N SER A 124 -10.96 11.29 -3.87
CA SER A 124 -12.40 11.23 -4.14
C SER A 124 -13.06 12.61 -4.22
N ASP A 125 -12.52 13.61 -3.52
CA ASP A 125 -13.11 14.96 -3.47
C ASP A 125 -12.84 15.75 -4.74
N THR A 126 -11.76 15.45 -5.46
CA THR A 126 -11.39 16.14 -6.69
C THR A 126 -11.78 15.39 -7.95
N ASP A 127 -11.95 14.07 -7.86
CA ASP A 127 -12.16 13.18 -9.00
C ASP A 127 -13.66 12.85 -9.16
N LYS A 128 -14.43 13.91 -9.36
CA LYS A 128 -15.89 13.80 -9.52
C LYS A 128 -16.32 13.85 -10.97
#